data_2c651431b3bda643a2d061098d9151b2
#
_entry.id   2c651431b3bda643a2d061098d9151b2
#
_cell.length_a   1.000
_cell.length_b   1.000
_cell.length_c   1.000
_cell.angle_alpha   90.00
_cell.angle_beta   90.00
_cell.angle_gamma   90.00
#
_symmetry.space_group_name_H-M   'P 1'
#
loop_
_entity.id
_entity.type
_entity.pdbx_description
1 polymer ?
#
loop_
_entity_poly.entity_id
_entity_poly.type
_entity_poly.pdbx_seq_one_letter_code
_entity_poly.pdbx_strand_id
1 'polypeptide(L)'
;MRRFAIVGHRAPSIGSFNLNDLSGSGGRMDVLARAINAALFISHGIRNDTEIIVHLNGISGISRRVKFDGKILKGVHPDERSISGQIRSIIGKEMPPIGTYESISDGISHSGGSLDDTIKEWKELDLEILILDSGGESTKEWIEEILQSGT
;
A
#
# COMPACT_ATOMS: atom_id res chain seq x y z
N MET A 1 -7.19 10.22 10.89
CA MET A 1 -6.28 9.25 10.22
C MET A 1 -6.85 8.90 8.84
N ARG A 2 -6.06 9.10 7.82
CA ARG A 2 -6.39 8.70 6.45
C ARG A 2 -5.73 7.37 6.15
N ARG A 3 -6.49 6.43 5.63
CA ARG A 3 -5.97 5.10 5.26
C ARG A 3 -6.22 4.85 3.78
N PHE A 4 -5.18 4.46 3.09
CA PHE A 4 -5.25 4.08 1.68
C PHE A 4 -4.82 2.63 1.52
N ALA A 5 -5.46 1.95 0.57
CA ALA A 5 -5.06 0.61 0.14
C ALA A 5 -4.95 0.61 -1.37
N ILE A 6 -3.86 0.09 -1.88
CA ILE A 6 -3.65 -0.04 -3.33
C ILE A 6 -3.23 -1.47 -3.65
N VAL A 7 -3.68 -1.98 -4.79
CA VAL A 7 -3.37 -3.35 -5.22
C VAL A 7 -2.44 -3.32 -6.42
N GLY A 8 -1.32 -4.01 -6.28
CA GLY A 8 -0.41 -4.30 -7.38
C GLY A 8 -0.66 -5.70 -7.90
N HIS A 9 -1.49 -5.83 -8.93
CA HIS A 9 -1.88 -7.14 -9.48
C HIS A 9 -0.71 -7.93 -10.05
N ARG A 10 0.31 -7.24 -10.55
CA ARG A 10 1.50 -7.85 -11.15
C ARG A 10 2.73 -7.73 -10.25
N ALA A 11 2.63 -7.01 -9.15
CA ALA A 11 3.77 -6.75 -8.29
C ALA A 11 4.20 -8.03 -7.56
N PRO A 12 5.51 -8.33 -7.54
CA PRO A 12 5.99 -9.54 -6.87
C PRO A 12 5.81 -9.44 -5.35
N SER A 13 5.39 -10.54 -4.75
CA SER A 13 5.20 -10.65 -3.30
C SER A 13 6.35 -11.39 -2.62
N ILE A 14 7.17 -12.09 -3.39
CA ILE A 14 8.33 -12.84 -2.93
C ILE A 14 9.49 -12.67 -3.92
N GLY A 15 10.70 -12.94 -3.47
CA GLY A 15 11.89 -12.92 -4.32
C GLY A 15 12.51 -11.54 -4.46
N SER A 16 12.67 -11.08 -5.69
CA SER A 16 13.32 -9.81 -5.99
C SER A 16 12.85 -9.30 -7.35
N PHE A 17 13.24 -8.08 -7.67
CA PHE A 17 13.06 -7.47 -8.99
C PHE A 17 14.17 -6.47 -9.26
N ASN A 18 14.31 -6.05 -10.52
CA ASN A 18 15.34 -5.10 -10.92
C ASN A 18 14.89 -3.66 -10.68
N LEU A 19 15.61 -2.91 -9.85
CA LEU A 19 15.30 -1.49 -9.57
C LEU A 19 15.43 -0.59 -10.80
N ASN A 20 16.11 -1.05 -11.84
CA ASN A 20 16.20 -0.33 -13.10
C ASN A 20 15.09 -0.69 -14.09
N ASP A 21 14.18 -1.57 -13.69
CA ASP A 21 13.06 -2.03 -14.52
C ASP A 21 11.79 -2.20 -13.69
N LEU A 22 11.35 -1.10 -13.06
CA LEU A 22 10.18 -1.12 -12.16
C LEU A 22 8.88 -1.44 -12.89
N SER A 23 8.75 -1.01 -14.13
CA SER A 23 7.53 -1.24 -14.92
C SER A 23 7.45 -2.63 -15.52
N GLY A 24 8.58 -3.27 -15.77
CA GLY A 24 8.67 -4.62 -16.33
C GLY A 24 8.82 -5.68 -15.25
N SER A 25 10.06 -6.01 -14.86
CA SER A 25 10.33 -7.05 -13.84
C SER A 25 9.75 -6.71 -12.48
N GLY A 26 9.58 -5.44 -12.18
CA GLY A 26 8.92 -4.97 -10.95
C GLY A 26 7.39 -5.05 -10.98
N GLY A 27 6.78 -5.52 -12.07
CA GLY A 27 5.33 -5.66 -12.15
C GLY A 27 4.57 -4.39 -11.89
N ARG A 28 5.00 -3.28 -12.51
CA ARG A 28 4.45 -1.94 -12.32
C ARG A 28 4.69 -1.40 -10.91
N MET A 29 5.83 -1.73 -10.33
CA MET A 29 6.24 -1.17 -9.04
C MET A 29 6.37 0.36 -9.08
N ASP A 30 6.62 0.94 -10.26
CA ASP A 30 6.65 2.38 -10.47
C ASP A 30 5.33 3.06 -10.08
N VAL A 31 4.20 2.43 -10.44
CA VAL A 31 2.87 2.95 -10.09
C VAL A 31 2.65 2.89 -8.58
N LEU A 32 3.02 1.79 -7.94
CA LEU A 32 2.89 1.63 -6.50
C LEU A 32 3.76 2.63 -5.74
N ALA A 33 5.00 2.83 -6.18
CA ALA A 33 5.91 3.79 -5.56
C ALA A 33 5.40 5.23 -5.69
N ARG A 34 4.83 5.58 -6.85
CA ARG A 34 4.21 6.90 -7.05
C ARG A 34 2.98 7.10 -6.16
N ALA A 35 2.19 6.05 -5.97
CA ALA A 35 1.02 6.11 -5.08
C ALA A 35 1.44 6.33 -3.63
N ILE A 36 2.47 5.63 -3.17
CA ILE A 36 3.03 5.81 -1.82
C ILE A 36 3.56 7.24 -1.65
N ASN A 37 4.31 7.70 -2.64
CA ASN A 37 4.85 9.07 -2.64
C ASN A 37 3.72 10.12 -2.54
N ALA A 38 2.71 9.98 -3.38
CA ALA A 38 1.57 10.91 -3.40
C ALA A 38 0.77 10.88 -2.10
N ALA A 39 0.63 9.71 -1.47
CA ALA A 39 -0.14 9.57 -0.23
C ALA A 39 0.59 10.14 0.99
N LEU A 40 1.90 10.00 1.07
CA LEU A 40 2.66 10.27 2.28
C LEU A 40 3.53 11.52 2.23
N PHE A 41 4.17 11.83 1.09
CA PHE A 41 5.16 12.89 1.02
C PHE A 41 4.56 14.21 0.55
N ILE A 42 4.89 15.28 1.26
CA ILE A 42 4.57 16.66 0.89
C ILE A 42 5.87 17.43 0.74
N SER A 43 5.82 18.68 0.26
CA SER A 43 7.03 19.45 -0.08
C SER A 43 8.00 19.67 1.09
N HIS A 44 7.52 19.60 2.33
CA HIS A 44 8.33 19.88 3.52
C HIS A 44 8.32 18.74 4.54
N GLY A 45 7.88 17.54 4.17
CA GLY A 45 7.85 16.44 5.11
C GLY A 45 6.94 15.30 4.72
N ILE A 46 6.45 14.61 5.73
CA ILE A 46 5.61 13.43 5.59
C ILE A 46 4.27 13.71 6.27
N ARG A 47 3.17 13.28 5.64
CA ARG A 47 1.85 13.38 6.24
C ARG A 47 1.76 12.46 7.46
N ASN A 48 1.66 13.06 8.64
CA ASN A 48 1.63 12.31 9.91
C ASN A 48 0.26 11.74 10.29
N ASP A 49 -0.75 11.98 9.47
CA ASP A 49 -2.12 11.50 9.66
C ASP A 49 -2.54 10.44 8.62
N THR A 50 -1.58 9.88 7.90
CA THR A 50 -1.86 9.03 6.75
C THR A 50 -1.05 7.74 6.81
N GLU A 51 -1.71 6.63 6.49
CA GLU A 51 -1.04 5.35 6.23
C GLU A 51 -1.49 4.80 4.88
N ILE A 52 -0.64 4.03 4.23
CA ILE A 52 -0.97 3.33 3.00
C ILE A 52 -0.52 1.87 3.09
N ILE A 53 -1.41 0.97 2.69
CA ILE A 53 -1.11 -0.46 2.58
C ILE A 53 -1.06 -0.83 1.11
N VAL A 54 0.07 -1.36 0.70
CA VAL A 54 0.29 -1.85 -0.65
C VAL A 54 0.11 -3.36 -0.66
N HIS A 55 -0.75 -3.84 -1.54
CA HIS A 55 -1.05 -5.27 -1.68
C HIS A 55 -0.31 -5.82 -2.88
N LEU A 56 0.67 -6.67 -2.61
CA LEU A 56 1.50 -7.30 -3.64
C LEU A 56 0.89 -8.69 -3.91
N ASN A 57 0.19 -8.81 -5.03
CA ASN A 57 -0.54 -10.05 -5.34
C ASN A 57 0.36 -11.20 -5.80
N GLY A 58 1.53 -10.87 -6.36
CA GLY A 58 2.45 -11.87 -6.84
C GLY A 58 1.93 -12.66 -8.04
N ILE A 59 2.84 -13.36 -8.72
CA ILE A 59 2.49 -14.21 -9.85
C ILE A 59 1.98 -15.57 -9.36
N SER A 60 2.43 -16.00 -8.19
CA SER A 60 2.13 -17.31 -7.60
C SER A 60 0.81 -17.37 -6.82
N GLY A 61 0.08 -16.25 -6.73
CA GLY A 61 -1.14 -16.19 -5.94
C GLY A 61 -0.90 -16.00 -4.43
N ILE A 62 0.34 -15.89 -4.01
CA ILE A 62 0.69 -15.59 -2.61
C ILE A 62 0.75 -14.07 -2.45
N SER A 63 -0.12 -13.52 -1.61
CA SER A 63 -0.23 -12.08 -1.42
C SER A 63 0.53 -11.62 -0.18
N ARG A 64 1.21 -10.49 -0.30
CA ARG A 64 1.90 -9.82 0.81
C ARG A 64 1.38 -8.40 0.92
N ARG A 65 1.27 -7.91 2.15
CA ARG A 65 0.91 -6.53 2.42
C ARG A 65 2.10 -5.79 2.99
N VAL A 66 2.34 -4.58 2.50
CA VAL A 66 3.37 -3.69 3.04
C VAL A 66 2.68 -2.40 3.47
N LYS A 67 2.86 -2.03 4.74
CA LYS A 67 2.24 -0.84 5.32
C LYS A 67 3.29 0.23 5.55
N PHE A 68 2.98 1.43 5.10
CA PHE A 68 3.76 2.64 5.38
C PHE A 68 2.91 3.57 6.24
N ASP A 69 3.38 3.85 7.45
CA ASP A 69 2.69 4.74 8.40
C ASP A 69 3.44 6.06 8.47
N GLY A 70 2.82 7.12 7.94
CA GLY A 70 3.43 8.45 7.88
C GLY A 70 3.72 9.06 9.24
N LYS A 71 3.04 8.62 10.29
CA LYS A 71 3.24 9.15 11.64
C LYS A 71 4.63 8.84 12.19
N ILE A 72 5.20 7.68 11.82
CA ILE A 72 6.48 7.21 12.35
C ILE A 72 7.52 6.91 11.28
N LEU A 73 7.18 7.11 10.00
CA LEU A 73 8.07 6.80 8.88
C LEU A 73 9.35 7.65 8.91
N LYS A 74 10.50 6.98 8.80
CA LYS A 74 11.82 7.60 8.73
C LYS A 74 12.72 6.85 7.75
N GLY A 75 13.72 7.55 7.22
CA GLY A 75 14.77 6.93 6.42
C GLY A 75 14.39 6.56 4.99
N VAL A 76 13.27 7.06 4.50
CA VAL A 76 12.83 6.84 3.12
C VAL A 76 12.79 8.16 2.38
N HIS A 77 13.44 8.21 1.21
CA HIS A 77 13.40 9.38 0.35
C HIS A 77 12.15 9.37 -0.55
N PRO A 78 11.61 10.55 -0.91
CA PRO A 78 10.37 10.65 -1.69
C PRO A 78 10.61 10.44 -3.19
N ASP A 79 11.19 9.33 -3.57
CA ASP A 79 11.42 8.96 -4.96
C ASP A 79 11.10 7.48 -5.21
N GLU A 80 10.81 7.14 -6.46
CA GLU A 80 10.40 5.80 -6.85
C GLU A 80 11.45 4.73 -6.50
N ARG A 81 12.72 5.07 -6.68
CA ARG A 81 13.80 4.11 -6.45
C ARG A 81 13.98 3.80 -4.96
N SER A 82 13.93 4.81 -4.11
CA SER A 82 14.03 4.64 -2.65
C SER A 82 12.87 3.80 -2.11
N ILE A 83 11.65 4.16 -2.49
CA ILE A 83 10.44 3.47 -2.06
C ILE A 83 10.43 2.03 -2.57
N SER A 84 10.73 1.83 -3.86
CA SER A 84 10.78 0.50 -4.46
C SER A 84 11.89 -0.37 -3.85
N GLY A 85 13.01 0.22 -3.48
CA GLY A 85 14.10 -0.47 -2.80
C GLY A 85 13.69 -1.02 -1.44
N GLN A 86 12.88 -0.28 -0.70
CA GLN A 86 12.31 -0.76 0.56
C GLN A 86 11.42 -1.99 0.31
N ILE A 87 10.55 -1.93 -0.67
CA ILE A 87 9.65 -3.05 -1.00
C ILE A 87 10.46 -4.27 -1.47
N ARG A 88 11.46 -4.05 -2.32
CA ARG A 88 12.34 -5.13 -2.79
C ARG A 88 13.03 -5.86 -1.64
N SER A 89 13.52 -5.11 -0.68
CA SER A 89 14.15 -5.70 0.52
C SER A 89 13.14 -6.53 1.32
N ILE A 90 11.91 -6.07 1.43
CA ILE A 90 10.86 -6.75 2.20
C ILE A 90 10.42 -8.05 1.56
N ILE A 91 10.25 -8.10 0.25
CA ILE A 91 9.78 -9.31 -0.44
C ILE A 91 10.81 -10.45 -0.43
N GLY A 92 12.06 -10.14 -0.11
CA GLY A 92 13.10 -11.14 0.12
C GLY A 92 13.03 -11.80 1.49
N LYS A 93 12.22 -11.29 2.38
CA LYS A 93 12.09 -11.81 3.76
C LYS A 93 10.98 -12.84 3.84
N GLU A 94 11.03 -13.66 4.90
CA GLU A 94 9.96 -14.61 5.20
C GLU A 94 8.65 -13.84 5.42
N MET A 95 7.55 -14.37 4.85
CA MET A 95 6.25 -13.73 4.94
C MET A 95 5.60 -14.03 6.29
N PRO A 96 5.20 -13.00 7.05
CA PRO A 96 4.46 -13.22 8.29
C PRO A 96 3.08 -13.84 8.04
N PRO A 97 2.47 -14.45 9.06
CA PRO A 97 1.10 -14.93 8.94
C PRO A 97 0.12 -13.80 8.59
N ILE A 98 -1.00 -14.17 8.00
CA ILE A 98 -2.09 -13.22 7.70
C ILE A 98 -2.56 -12.55 8.99
N GLY A 99 -2.61 -11.23 8.98
CA GLY A 99 -3.07 -10.45 10.13
C GLY A 99 -1.99 -10.12 11.15
N THR A 100 -0.75 -10.58 10.94
CA THR A 100 0.38 -10.27 11.82
C THR A 100 1.33 -9.33 11.10
N TYR A 101 1.32 -8.06 11.47
CA TYR A 101 2.26 -7.07 10.92
C TYR A 101 3.56 -7.10 11.70
N GLU A 102 4.65 -7.46 11.02
CA GLU A 102 5.99 -7.41 11.57
C GLU A 102 6.68 -6.13 11.14
N SER A 103 7.27 -5.41 12.11
CA SER A 103 8.01 -4.18 11.83
C SER A 103 9.31 -4.48 11.11
N ILE A 104 9.59 -3.72 10.05
CA ILE A 104 10.85 -3.77 9.31
C ILE A 104 11.76 -2.63 9.74
N SER A 105 11.19 -1.43 9.83
CA SER A 105 11.87 -0.21 10.23
C SER A 105 10.82 0.79 10.73
N ASP A 106 11.25 1.99 11.13
CA ASP A 106 10.33 3.01 11.60
C ASP A 106 9.29 3.37 10.53
N GLY A 107 8.05 3.00 10.78
CA GLY A 107 6.92 3.29 9.91
C GLY A 107 6.69 2.28 8.78
N ILE A 108 7.49 1.22 8.68
CA ILE A 108 7.32 0.19 7.66
C ILE A 108 7.14 -1.17 8.32
N SER A 109 6.07 -1.85 7.95
CA SER A 109 5.77 -3.21 8.42
C SER A 109 5.18 -4.04 7.29
N HIS A 110 5.19 -5.34 7.43
CA HIS A 110 4.61 -6.24 6.44
C HIS A 110 3.84 -7.39 7.08
N SER A 111 2.93 -7.95 6.31
CA SER A 111 2.08 -9.08 6.71
C SER A 111 1.73 -9.91 5.50
N GLY A 112 1.41 -11.18 5.71
CA GLY A 112 0.67 -11.93 4.71
C GLY A 112 -0.75 -11.38 4.57
N GLY A 113 -1.41 -11.73 3.48
CA GLY A 113 -2.81 -11.36 3.24
C GLY A 113 -3.03 -10.53 1.98
N SER A 114 -4.30 -10.37 1.66
CA SER A 114 -4.78 -9.70 0.45
C SER A 114 -5.59 -8.45 0.81
N LEU A 115 -6.11 -7.79 -0.23
CA LEU A 115 -7.04 -6.67 -0.05
C LEU A 115 -8.28 -7.07 0.74
N ASP A 116 -8.80 -8.29 0.52
CA ASP A 116 -9.97 -8.78 1.25
C ASP A 116 -9.71 -8.82 2.76
N ASP A 117 -8.51 -9.22 3.17
CA ASP A 117 -8.12 -9.22 4.57
C ASP A 117 -8.06 -7.80 5.14
N THR A 118 -7.53 -6.85 4.38
CA THR A 118 -7.48 -5.44 4.78
C THR A 118 -8.89 -4.86 4.94
N ILE A 119 -9.76 -5.11 3.98
CA ILE A 119 -11.15 -4.63 4.03
C ILE A 119 -11.86 -5.18 5.27
N LYS A 120 -11.67 -6.47 5.55
CA LYS A 120 -12.25 -7.11 6.72
C LYS A 120 -11.74 -6.47 8.02
N GLU A 121 -10.45 -6.26 8.13
CA GLU A 121 -9.82 -5.63 9.29
C GLU A 121 -10.33 -4.19 9.49
N TRP A 122 -10.46 -3.43 8.41
CA TRP A 122 -10.97 -2.06 8.48
C TRP A 122 -12.45 -2.01 8.86
N LYS A 123 -13.25 -2.98 8.40
CA LYS A 123 -14.65 -3.10 8.81
C LYS A 123 -14.79 -3.41 10.31
N GLU A 124 -13.89 -4.21 10.86
CA GLU A 124 -13.84 -4.49 12.28
C GLU A 124 -13.51 -3.24 13.12
N LEU A 125 -12.81 -2.27 12.51
CA LEU A 125 -12.53 -0.97 13.12
C LEU A 125 -13.67 0.04 12.91
N ASP A 126 -14.79 -0.39 12.32
CA ASP A 126 -15.94 0.46 12.01
C ASP A 126 -15.59 1.61 11.06
N LEU A 127 -14.70 1.34 10.10
CA LEU A 127 -14.29 2.31 9.09
C LEU A 127 -15.16 2.20 7.85
N GLU A 128 -15.53 3.34 7.30
CA GLU A 128 -16.20 3.43 6.01
C GLU A 128 -15.19 3.24 4.89
N ILE A 129 -15.51 2.41 3.90
CA ILE A 129 -14.58 2.04 2.84
C ILE A 129 -15.12 2.49 1.48
N LEU A 130 -14.31 3.26 0.77
CA LEU A 130 -14.59 3.71 -0.59
C LEU A 130 -13.68 2.96 -1.55
N ILE A 131 -14.26 2.25 -2.52
CA ILE A 131 -13.51 1.46 -3.49
C ILE A 131 -13.50 2.18 -4.84
N LEU A 132 -12.32 2.38 -5.39
CA LEU A 132 -12.11 3.01 -6.68
C LEU A 132 -11.53 1.97 -7.66
N ASP A 133 -12.28 1.68 -8.72
CA ASP A 133 -11.77 0.85 -9.81
C ASP A 133 -12.31 1.35 -11.15
N SER A 134 -11.77 0.81 -12.24
CA SER A 134 -12.13 1.24 -13.60
C SER A 134 -13.54 0.81 -14.03
N GLY A 135 -14.16 -0.14 -13.34
CA GLY A 135 -15.50 -0.65 -13.62
C GLY A 135 -16.56 -0.13 -12.67
N GLY A 136 -16.19 0.69 -11.69
CA GLY A 136 -17.12 1.20 -10.69
C GLY A 136 -17.79 2.50 -11.09
N GLU A 137 -18.63 3.01 -10.18
CA GLU A 137 -19.25 4.33 -10.32
C GLU A 137 -18.17 5.42 -10.26
N SER A 138 -18.49 6.62 -10.78
CA SER A 138 -17.53 7.72 -10.71
C SER A 138 -17.26 8.10 -9.26
N THR A 139 -16.00 8.44 -8.97
CA THR A 139 -15.56 8.89 -7.64
C THR A 139 -16.42 10.06 -7.14
N LYS A 140 -16.79 10.95 -8.03
CA LYS A 140 -17.60 12.13 -7.71
C LYS A 140 -18.96 11.73 -7.15
N GLU A 141 -19.64 10.78 -7.78
CA GLU A 141 -20.95 10.30 -7.34
C GLU A 141 -20.88 9.66 -5.96
N TRP A 142 -19.86 8.84 -5.71
CA TRP A 142 -19.64 8.20 -4.43
C TRP A 142 -19.38 9.21 -3.32
N ILE A 143 -18.58 10.22 -3.59
CA ILE A 143 -18.28 11.28 -2.61
C ILE A 143 -19.55 12.04 -2.27
N GLU A 144 -20.40 12.37 -3.26
CA GLU A 144 -21.66 13.04 -3.03
C GLU A 144 -22.61 12.20 -2.17
N GLU A 145 -22.73 10.89 -2.43
CA GLU A 145 -23.53 9.98 -1.63
C GLU A 145 -23.06 9.93 -0.17
N ILE A 146 -21.75 9.82 0.05
CA ILE A 146 -21.18 9.79 1.39
C ILE A 146 -21.49 11.08 2.15
N LEU A 147 -21.31 12.23 1.50
CA LEU A 147 -21.60 13.53 2.11
C LEU A 147 -23.09 13.70 2.43
N GLN A 148 -23.98 13.20 1.59
CA GLN A 148 -25.42 13.24 1.83
C GLN A 148 -25.85 12.30 2.94
N SER A 149 -25.17 11.18 3.14
CA SER A 149 -25.47 10.23 4.19
C SER A 149 -25.06 10.72 5.59
N GLY A 150 -24.33 11.80 5.68
CA GLY A 150 -23.91 12.37 6.95
C GLY A 150 -22.75 11.63 7.63
N THR A 151 -22.03 10.84 6.88
CA THR A 151 -20.87 10.08 7.39
C THR A 151 -19.55 10.71 7.07
#